data_94dd3182cabca3ad26a56ae6554b357f
#
_entry.id   94dd3182cabca3ad26a56ae6554b357f
#
_cell.length_a   1.000
_cell.length_b   1.000
_cell.length_c   1.000
_cell.angle_alpha   90.00
_cell.angle_beta   90.00
_cell.angle_gamma   90.00
#
_symmetry.space_group_name_H-M   'P 1'
#
loop_
_entity.id
_entity.type
_entity.pdbx_description
1 polymer ?
#
loop_
_entity_poly.entity_id
_entity_poly.type
_entity_poly.pdbx_seq_one_letter_code
_entity_poly.pdbx_strand_id
1 'polypeptide(L)'
;MFVHSVYFWLKPDLTEEQRAKFWEGVRSLTTIESVRQGFAGSPASTDRPIIDRSYSCALIMIFDDYAEHQAYQVHPIHDKFREECATFWSKVLIYDAVN
;
A
#
# COMPACT_ATOMS: atom_id res chain seq x y z
N MET A 1 -18.11 -6.20 1.36
CA MET A 1 -16.65 -6.22 1.11
C MET A 1 -16.16 -4.81 0.87
N PHE A 2 -15.03 -4.47 1.43
CA PHE A 2 -14.37 -3.17 1.26
C PHE A 2 -12.98 -3.41 0.67
N VAL A 3 -12.68 -2.77 -0.46
CA VAL A 3 -11.36 -2.91 -1.12
C VAL A 3 -10.63 -1.58 -1.06
N HIS A 4 -9.47 -1.60 -0.45
CA HIS A 4 -8.59 -0.45 -0.25
C HIS A 4 -7.37 -0.62 -1.15
N SER A 5 -7.27 0.20 -2.19
CA SER A 5 -6.20 0.12 -3.18
C SER A 5 -5.31 1.35 -3.06
N VAL A 6 -4.04 1.13 -2.77
CA VAL A 6 -3.07 2.22 -2.56
C VAL A 6 -1.93 2.06 -3.55
N TYR A 7 -1.60 3.15 -4.22
CA TYR A 7 -0.48 3.18 -5.18
C TYR A 7 0.53 4.22 -4.74
N PHE A 8 1.80 3.82 -4.68
CA PHE A 8 2.89 4.67 -4.24
C PHE A 8 3.85 4.94 -5.39
N TRP A 9 4.30 6.18 -5.49
CA TRP A 9 5.40 6.59 -6.35
C TRP A 9 6.58 6.94 -5.45
N LEU A 10 7.58 6.06 -5.42
CA LEU A 10 8.77 6.26 -4.58
C LEU A 10 9.66 7.32 -5.18
N LYS A 11 10.37 8.05 -4.33
CA LYS A 11 11.38 9.00 -4.77
C LYS A 11 12.51 8.26 -5.48
N PRO A 12 13.09 8.82 -6.55
CA PRO A 12 14.10 8.11 -7.36
C PRO A 12 15.45 7.98 -6.67
N ASP A 13 15.72 8.81 -5.66
CA ASP A 13 17.02 8.87 -5.00
C ASP A 13 17.10 8.09 -3.69
N LEU A 14 16.16 7.20 -3.42
CA LEU A 14 16.19 6.35 -2.23
C LEU A 14 17.38 5.39 -2.30
N THR A 15 18.02 5.17 -1.14
CA THR A 15 19.02 4.11 -1.00
C THR A 15 18.35 2.75 -1.06
N GLU A 16 19.14 1.69 -1.30
CA GLU A 16 18.64 0.32 -1.26
C GLU A 16 18.05 -0.01 0.11
N GLU A 17 18.68 0.48 1.18
CA GLU A 17 18.23 0.28 2.55
C GLU A 17 16.85 0.92 2.77
N GLN A 18 16.64 2.15 2.26
CA GLN A 18 15.37 2.83 2.35
C GLN A 18 14.28 2.10 1.55
N ARG A 19 14.60 1.60 0.36
CA ARG A 19 13.67 0.80 -0.44
C ARG A 19 13.27 -0.48 0.26
N ALA A 20 14.24 -1.18 0.85
CA ALA A 20 13.97 -2.41 1.60
C ALA A 20 13.08 -2.12 2.81
N LYS A 21 13.31 -1.03 3.51
CA LYS A 21 12.49 -0.61 4.65
C LYS A 21 11.06 -0.30 4.22
N PHE A 22 10.88 0.36 3.09
CA PHE A 22 9.54 0.63 2.54
C PHE A 22 8.79 -0.67 2.27
N TRP A 23 9.41 -1.61 1.56
CA TRP A 23 8.75 -2.87 1.21
C TRP A 23 8.44 -3.72 2.43
N GLU A 24 9.33 -3.76 3.40
CA GLU A 24 9.07 -4.42 4.68
C GLU A 24 7.88 -3.78 5.40
N GLY A 25 7.83 -2.44 5.42
CA GLY A 25 6.74 -1.70 6.03
C GLY A 25 5.41 -1.97 5.33
N VAL A 26 5.37 -1.93 4.02
CA VAL A 26 4.16 -2.24 3.24
C VAL A 26 3.66 -3.65 3.54
N ARG A 27 4.57 -4.62 3.55
CA ARG A 27 4.18 -6.01 3.85
C ARG A 27 3.66 -6.16 5.27
N SER A 28 4.19 -5.40 6.22
CA SER A 28 3.70 -5.44 7.60
C SER A 28 2.23 -5.02 7.71
N LEU A 29 1.78 -4.13 6.84
CA LEU A 29 0.37 -3.69 6.84
C LEU A 29 -0.58 -4.83 6.51
N THR A 30 -0.16 -5.78 5.69
CA THR A 30 -1.00 -6.91 5.33
C THR A 30 -1.18 -7.92 6.46
N THR A 31 -0.41 -7.79 7.54
CA THR A 31 -0.49 -8.69 8.70
C THR A 31 -1.47 -8.21 9.77
N ILE A 32 -2.01 -7.00 9.63
CA ILE A 32 -2.98 -6.46 10.60
C ILE A 32 -4.23 -7.34 10.60
N GLU A 33 -4.73 -7.69 11.80
CA GLU A 33 -5.77 -8.71 11.96
C GLU A 33 -7.07 -8.38 11.23
N SER A 34 -7.41 -7.09 11.09
CA SER A 34 -8.62 -6.69 10.39
C SER A 34 -8.54 -6.84 8.88
N VAL A 35 -7.34 -7.03 8.33
CA VAL A 35 -7.14 -7.28 6.90
C VAL A 35 -7.49 -8.73 6.60
N ARG A 36 -8.50 -8.93 5.77
CA ARG A 36 -8.91 -10.27 5.36
C ARG A 36 -7.94 -10.88 4.35
N GLN A 37 -7.53 -10.07 3.39
CA GLN A 37 -6.57 -10.48 2.37
C GLN A 37 -5.78 -9.24 1.92
N GLY A 38 -4.47 -9.37 1.84
CA GLY A 38 -3.59 -8.28 1.43
C GLY A 38 -2.63 -8.72 0.35
N PHE A 39 -2.25 -7.77 -0.49
CA PHE A 39 -1.31 -7.96 -1.59
C PHE A 39 -0.44 -6.71 -1.71
N ALA A 40 0.86 -6.92 -1.91
CA ALA A 40 1.79 -5.84 -2.24
C ALA A 40 2.66 -6.28 -3.40
N GLY A 41 2.77 -5.43 -4.43
CA GLY A 41 3.54 -5.80 -5.61
C GLY A 41 3.96 -4.61 -6.45
N SER A 42 4.81 -4.90 -7.43
CA SER A 42 5.29 -3.95 -8.43
C SER A 42 4.43 -4.01 -9.69
N PRO A 43 4.51 -3.01 -10.58
CA PRO A 43 3.79 -3.07 -11.85
C PRO A 43 4.14 -4.33 -12.63
N ALA A 44 3.12 -4.98 -13.18
CA ALA A 44 3.32 -6.11 -14.10
C ALA A 44 3.88 -5.61 -15.43
N SER A 45 4.38 -6.55 -16.25
CA SER A 45 4.96 -6.22 -17.56
C SER A 45 3.93 -6.04 -18.67
N THR A 46 2.64 -6.02 -18.34
CA THR A 46 1.57 -5.80 -19.31
C THR A 46 1.71 -4.42 -19.94
N ASP A 47 1.49 -4.34 -21.25
CA ASP A 47 1.78 -3.14 -22.03
C ASP A 47 0.67 -2.85 -23.05
N ARG A 48 -0.29 -2.04 -22.63
CA ARG A 48 -1.34 -1.49 -23.50
C ARG A 48 -1.49 0.00 -23.19
N PRO A 49 -1.94 0.83 -24.14
CA PRO A 49 -2.04 2.28 -23.90
C PRO A 49 -2.84 2.67 -22.67
N ILE A 50 -3.83 1.86 -22.27
CA ILE A 50 -4.68 2.14 -21.12
C ILE A 50 -4.10 1.64 -19.79
N ILE A 51 -2.98 0.92 -19.83
CA ILE A 51 -2.34 0.40 -18.62
C ILE A 51 -1.31 1.40 -18.11
N ASP A 52 -1.53 1.91 -16.91
CA ASP A 52 -0.59 2.81 -16.24
C ASP A 52 0.35 1.99 -15.37
N ARG A 53 1.63 2.01 -15.70
CA ARG A 53 2.69 1.30 -14.99
C ARG A 53 3.64 2.28 -14.29
N SER A 54 3.21 3.51 -14.08
CA SER A 54 4.08 4.57 -13.56
C SER A 54 4.34 4.46 -12.06
N TYR A 55 3.51 3.73 -11.32
CA TYR A 55 3.66 3.60 -9.87
C TYR A 55 4.81 2.65 -9.50
N SER A 56 5.27 2.74 -8.25
CA SER A 56 6.32 1.86 -7.73
C SER A 56 5.77 0.63 -7.01
N CYS A 57 4.68 0.82 -6.26
CA CYS A 57 4.09 -0.22 -5.42
C CYS A 57 2.58 -0.12 -5.45
N ALA A 58 1.92 -1.26 -5.60
CA ALA A 58 0.49 -1.40 -5.39
C ALA A 58 0.26 -2.19 -4.11
N LEU A 59 -0.55 -1.64 -3.21
CA LEU A 59 -0.98 -2.29 -1.98
C LEU A 59 -2.49 -2.44 -2.05
N ILE A 60 -2.96 -3.68 -2.18
CA ILE A 60 -4.38 -3.98 -2.32
C ILE A 60 -4.82 -4.74 -1.07
N MET A 61 -5.81 -4.22 -0.37
CA MET A 61 -6.30 -4.82 0.86
C MET A 61 -7.80 -4.98 0.84
N ILE A 62 -8.25 -6.15 1.28
CA ILE A 62 -9.67 -6.50 1.34
C ILE A 62 -10.06 -6.61 2.80
N PHE A 63 -11.13 -5.90 3.16
CA PHE A 63 -11.75 -5.92 4.49
C PHE A 63 -13.18 -6.43 4.37
N ASP A 64 -13.71 -7.00 5.44
CA ASP A 64 -15.10 -7.44 5.45
C ASP A 64 -16.05 -6.26 5.29
N ASP A 65 -15.74 -5.13 5.94
CA ASP A 65 -16.58 -3.93 5.93
C ASP A 65 -15.77 -2.67 6.27
N TYR A 66 -16.48 -1.55 6.33
CA TYR A 66 -15.89 -0.26 6.68
C TYR A 66 -15.28 -0.24 8.08
N ALA A 67 -15.92 -0.90 9.04
CA ALA A 67 -15.44 -0.91 10.42
C ALA A 67 -14.06 -1.59 10.52
N GLU A 68 -13.86 -2.68 9.79
CA GLU A 68 -12.57 -3.37 9.75
C GLU A 68 -11.50 -2.51 9.09
N HIS A 69 -11.84 -1.74 8.05
CA HIS A 69 -10.92 -0.78 7.45
C HIS A 69 -10.54 0.33 8.45
N GLN A 70 -11.50 0.82 9.25
CA GLN A 70 -11.21 1.81 10.27
C GLN A 70 -10.29 1.27 11.35
N ALA A 71 -10.46 0.02 11.76
CA ALA A 71 -9.57 -0.63 12.72
C ALA A 71 -8.13 -0.69 12.18
N TYR A 72 -7.97 -0.96 10.89
CA TYR A 72 -6.67 -0.94 10.22
C TYR A 72 -6.04 0.47 10.27
N GLN A 73 -6.83 1.51 9.99
CA GLN A 73 -6.31 2.88 9.90
C GLN A 73 -5.72 3.39 11.22
N VAL A 74 -6.22 2.90 12.35
CA VAL A 74 -5.76 3.34 13.68
C VAL A 74 -4.84 2.32 14.36
N HIS A 75 -4.46 1.25 13.64
CA HIS A 75 -3.61 0.22 14.20
C HIS A 75 -2.18 0.71 14.40
N PRO A 76 -1.48 0.31 15.48
CA PRO A 76 -0.09 0.71 15.72
C PRO A 76 0.87 0.37 14.57
N ILE A 77 0.67 -0.74 13.87
CA ILE A 77 1.49 -1.10 12.71
C ILE A 77 1.32 -0.08 11.59
N HIS A 78 0.11 0.44 11.38
CA HIS A 78 -0.17 1.48 10.39
C HIS A 78 0.54 2.78 10.76
N ASP A 79 0.46 3.17 12.04
CA ASP A 79 1.15 4.37 12.54
C ASP A 79 2.65 4.25 12.35
N LYS A 80 3.24 3.11 12.70
CA LYS A 80 4.67 2.84 12.54
C LYS A 80 5.10 2.96 11.08
N PHE A 81 4.33 2.39 10.17
CA PHE A 81 4.62 2.51 8.74
C PHE A 81 4.67 3.97 8.29
N ARG A 82 3.69 4.76 8.69
CA ARG A 82 3.65 6.19 8.32
C ARG A 82 4.84 6.94 8.92
N GLU A 83 5.14 6.71 10.18
CA GLU A 83 6.27 7.38 10.85
C GLU A 83 7.60 7.05 10.17
N GLU A 84 7.82 5.79 9.80
CA GLU A 84 9.09 5.34 9.25
C GLU A 84 9.25 5.56 7.75
N CYS A 85 8.15 5.56 6.99
CA CYS A 85 8.21 5.48 5.53
C CYS A 85 7.58 6.66 4.78
N ALA A 86 6.85 7.55 5.45
CA ALA A 86 6.10 8.61 4.75
C ALA A 86 6.98 9.54 3.91
N THR A 87 8.26 9.67 4.24
CA THR A 87 9.19 10.50 3.48
C THR A 87 9.74 9.82 2.23
N PHE A 88 9.44 8.54 2.02
CA PHE A 88 10.01 7.75 0.92
C PHE A 88 9.25 7.90 -0.39
N TRP A 89 7.99 8.34 -0.36
CA TRP A 89 7.23 8.53 -1.60
C TRP A 89 7.03 10.00 -1.92
N SER A 90 6.96 10.28 -3.23
CA SER A 90 6.65 11.62 -3.74
C SER A 90 5.17 11.80 -3.98
N LYS A 91 4.44 10.69 -4.15
CA LYS A 91 3.00 10.69 -4.43
C LYS A 91 2.39 9.40 -3.91
N VAL A 92 1.17 9.48 -3.41
CA VAL A 92 0.34 8.34 -3.06
C VAL A 92 -1.08 8.58 -3.56
N LEU A 93 -1.72 7.52 -4.03
CA LEU A 93 -3.09 7.58 -4.54
C LEU A 93 -3.87 6.42 -3.94
N ILE A 94 -5.07 6.70 -3.47
CA ILE A 94 -5.93 5.71 -2.80
C ILE A 94 -7.27 5.63 -3.52
N TYR A 95 -7.71 4.42 -3.80
CA TYR A 95 -9.06 4.13 -4.29
C TYR A 95 -9.72 3.17 -3.34
N ASP A 96 -10.84 3.57 -2.76
CA ASP A 96 -11.65 2.74 -1.88
C ASP A 96 -12.95 2.39 -2.60
N ALA A 97 -13.27 1.11 -2.66
CA ALA A 97 -14.48 0.63 -3.33
C ALA A 97 -15.24 -0.35 -2.43
N VAL A 98 -16.56 -0.30 -2.52
CA VAL A 98 -17.45 -1.24 -1.82
C VAL A 98 -18.44 -1.83 -2.80
N ASN A 99 -18.93 -3.03 -2.49
CA ASN A 99 -19.98 -3.67 -3.31
C ASN A 99 -21.29 -3.81 -2.55
#